data_47b53ca8cfad2456391b43601c4adc5c
#
_entry.id   47b53ca8cfad2456391b43601c4adc5c
#
_cell.length_a   1.000
_cell.length_b   1.000
_cell.length_c   1.000
_cell.angle_alpha   90.00
_cell.angle_beta   90.00
_cell.angle_gamma   90.00
#
_symmetry.space_group_name_H-M   'P 1'
#
loop_
_entity.id
_entity.type
_entity.pdbx_description
1 polymer ?
#
loop_
_entity_poly.entity_id
_entity_poly.type
_entity_poly.pdbx_seq_one_letter_code
_entity_poly.pdbx_strand_id
1 'polypeptide(L)'
;MSEGSSAINASAPAIVVRDLDFAYSHKQLTVLDKVNLQINHLDSICLVGPNGGGKTTLLKLILGLLTPQRGELRVLGHPPADVRLRLGYVPQYAYYDPLCPVTVLDVVLMGRLGMQPLGWYRAADRRAARKALAQMKMEHLAARRFADISGGQRQRVLIARALASDAEILLLDEPTANIDIQSEQSLFALLKELNRTRTIVVVTHDIGFASSFFQRVACVNRQVATHPVAELNGQMIQELYGGEVSMIRHDHNCAGQHCRPGENRGV
;
A
#
# COMPACT_ATOMS: atom_id res chain seq x y z
N MET A 1 -22.91 6.94 -28.22
CA MET A 1 -22.81 7.94 -27.17
C MET A 1 -21.47 7.71 -26.54
N SER A 2 -20.58 8.66 -26.71
CA SER A 2 -19.13 8.60 -26.62
C SER A 2 -18.63 8.25 -25.22
N GLU A 3 -17.96 7.10 -25.12
CA GLU A 3 -17.07 6.78 -23.99
C GLU A 3 -15.85 7.70 -24.07
N GLY A 4 -15.88 8.76 -23.29
CA GLY A 4 -14.71 9.58 -23.04
C GLY A 4 -13.74 8.84 -22.13
N SER A 5 -12.86 8.02 -22.71
CA SER A 5 -11.63 7.59 -22.03
C SER A 5 -10.77 8.84 -21.84
N SER A 6 -10.92 9.49 -20.68
CA SER A 6 -10.03 10.57 -20.25
C SER A 6 -8.65 9.95 -20.03
N ALA A 7 -7.72 10.20 -20.96
CA ALA A 7 -6.33 9.81 -20.81
C ALA A 7 -5.80 10.41 -19.48
N ILE A 8 -5.41 9.55 -18.55
CA ILE A 8 -4.87 9.95 -17.24
C ILE A 8 -3.51 10.62 -17.52
N ASN A 9 -3.43 11.91 -17.25
CA ASN A 9 -2.15 12.63 -17.34
C ASN A 9 -1.30 12.27 -16.11
N ALA A 10 -0.22 11.54 -16.30
CA ALA A 10 0.68 11.06 -15.22
C ALA A 10 1.29 12.23 -14.40
N SER A 11 1.34 13.44 -14.93
CA SER A 11 1.83 14.63 -14.23
C SER A 11 0.76 15.34 -13.38
N ALA A 12 -0.54 15.01 -13.54
CA ALA A 12 -1.61 15.61 -12.75
C ALA A 12 -1.61 15.06 -11.32
N PRO A 13 -1.99 15.88 -10.30
CA PRO A 13 -2.04 15.42 -8.92
C PRO A 13 -3.22 14.47 -8.68
N ALA A 14 -2.92 13.27 -8.16
CA ALA A 14 -3.92 12.32 -7.68
C ALA A 14 -4.29 12.59 -6.22
N ILE A 15 -3.30 13.01 -5.39
CA ILE A 15 -3.52 13.39 -4.00
C ILE A 15 -2.77 14.70 -3.74
N VAL A 16 -3.45 15.66 -3.12
CA VAL A 16 -2.87 16.95 -2.70
C VAL A 16 -3.21 17.19 -1.24
N VAL A 17 -2.19 17.41 -0.44
CA VAL A 17 -2.29 17.81 0.97
C VAL A 17 -1.58 19.15 1.13
N ARG A 18 -2.23 20.15 1.72
CA ARG A 18 -1.67 21.47 1.96
C ARG A 18 -1.91 21.92 3.40
N ASP A 19 -0.82 22.23 4.10
CA ASP A 19 -0.80 22.75 5.49
C ASP A 19 -1.76 22.03 6.43
N LEU A 20 -1.78 20.69 6.32
CA LEU A 20 -2.75 19.86 7.02
C LEU A 20 -2.31 19.59 8.46
N ASP A 21 -3.21 19.93 9.41
CA ASP A 21 -3.09 19.60 10.82
C ASP A 21 -4.14 18.58 11.24
N PHE A 22 -3.70 17.61 12.08
CA PHE A 22 -4.60 16.63 12.64
C PHE A 22 -4.19 16.18 14.05
N ALA A 23 -5.19 16.10 14.95
CA ALA A 23 -5.11 15.40 16.23
C ALA A 23 -6.41 14.63 16.49
N TYR A 24 -6.34 13.49 17.19
CA TYR A 24 -7.54 12.69 17.52
C TYR A 24 -8.47 13.38 18.52
N SER A 25 -7.96 14.28 19.34
CA SER A 25 -8.73 15.11 20.27
C SER A 25 -8.07 16.47 20.38
N HIS A 26 -8.88 17.54 20.57
CA HIS A 26 -8.36 18.89 20.78
C HIS A 26 -7.44 19.02 22.00
N LYS A 27 -7.46 18.06 22.94
CA LYS A 27 -6.59 18.00 24.12
C LYS A 27 -5.36 17.11 23.95
N GLN A 28 -5.21 16.44 22.80
CA GLN A 28 -4.08 15.55 22.52
C GLN A 28 -3.01 16.25 21.70
N LEU A 29 -1.80 15.69 21.76
CA LEU A 29 -0.68 16.13 20.91
C LEU A 29 -1.06 16.00 19.44
N THR A 30 -0.67 17.00 18.66
CA THR A 30 -0.82 17.00 17.20
C THR A 30 -0.11 15.77 16.61
N VAL A 31 -0.84 14.98 15.83
CA VAL A 31 -0.32 13.78 15.17
C VAL A 31 0.31 14.14 13.83
N LEU A 32 -0.31 15.07 13.10
CA LEU A 32 0.20 15.63 11.84
C LEU A 32 0.18 17.14 11.94
N ASP A 33 1.30 17.81 11.64
CA ASP A 33 1.55 19.24 11.79
C ASP A 33 2.03 19.84 10.47
N LYS A 34 1.23 20.73 9.86
CA LYS A 34 1.50 21.43 8.60
C LYS A 34 1.99 20.53 7.48
N VAL A 35 1.34 19.37 7.33
CA VAL A 35 1.71 18.39 6.32
C VAL A 35 1.43 18.93 4.93
N ASN A 36 2.47 18.88 4.09
CA ASN A 36 2.40 19.16 2.67
C ASN A 36 2.85 17.91 1.88
N LEU A 37 2.00 17.39 0.99
CA LEU A 37 2.28 16.21 0.18
C LEU A 37 1.55 16.28 -1.15
N GLN A 38 2.25 16.00 -2.23
CA GLN A 38 1.65 15.82 -3.55
C GLN A 38 2.06 14.47 -4.14
N ILE A 39 1.07 13.69 -4.57
CA ILE A 39 1.25 12.42 -5.27
C ILE A 39 0.53 12.56 -6.62
N ASN A 40 1.24 12.31 -7.71
CA ASN A 40 0.66 12.43 -9.05
C ASN A 40 -0.02 11.12 -9.47
N HIS A 41 -0.83 11.17 -10.53
CA HIS A 41 -1.38 9.96 -11.12
C HIS A 41 -0.25 9.04 -11.58
N LEU A 42 -0.43 7.73 -11.36
CA LEU A 42 0.52 6.67 -11.68
C LEU A 42 1.86 6.74 -10.91
N ASP A 43 1.99 7.61 -9.91
CA ASP A 43 3.13 7.56 -9.00
C ASP A 43 3.10 6.25 -8.19
N SER A 44 4.30 5.74 -7.87
CA SER A 44 4.52 4.77 -6.80
C SER A 44 5.29 5.45 -5.67
N ILE A 45 4.67 5.57 -4.50
CA ILE A 45 5.28 6.23 -3.35
C ILE A 45 5.24 5.34 -2.10
N CYS A 46 6.34 5.35 -1.38
CA CYS A 46 6.47 4.71 -0.09
C CYS A 46 6.36 5.74 1.04
N LEU A 47 5.50 5.47 2.03
CA LEU A 47 5.42 6.24 3.27
C LEU A 47 6.22 5.50 4.35
N VAL A 48 7.30 6.11 4.82
CA VAL A 48 8.17 5.56 5.86
C VAL A 48 8.20 6.46 7.08
N GLY A 49 8.69 5.96 8.22
CA GLY A 49 8.83 6.75 9.44
C GLY A 49 8.58 5.92 10.70
N PRO A 50 8.82 6.49 11.89
CA PRO A 50 8.69 5.78 13.15
C PRO A 50 7.25 5.35 13.46
N ASN A 51 7.11 4.39 14.37
CA ASN A 51 5.80 4.02 14.90
C ASN A 51 5.20 5.23 15.64
N GLY A 52 3.92 5.50 15.42
CA GLY A 52 3.26 6.69 15.95
C GLY A 52 3.53 7.98 15.17
N GLY A 53 4.39 7.97 14.12
CA GLY A 53 4.73 9.15 13.30
C GLY A 53 3.58 9.70 12.44
N GLY A 54 2.42 9.04 12.39
CA GLY A 54 1.23 9.54 11.69
C GLY A 54 0.93 8.86 10.33
N LYS A 55 1.68 7.83 9.90
CA LYS A 55 1.51 7.14 8.61
C LYS A 55 0.09 6.61 8.38
N THR A 56 -0.40 5.75 9.26
CA THR A 56 -1.77 5.21 9.19
C THR A 56 -2.84 6.30 9.36
N THR A 57 -2.55 7.35 10.14
CA THR A 57 -3.43 8.51 10.27
C THR A 57 -3.55 9.25 8.95
N LEU A 58 -2.44 9.48 8.24
CA LEU A 58 -2.43 10.11 6.92
C LEU A 58 -3.21 9.25 5.91
N LEU A 59 -3.05 7.91 5.91
CA LEU A 59 -3.86 7.02 5.07
C LEU A 59 -5.35 7.15 5.39
N LYS A 60 -5.75 7.19 6.67
CA LYS A 60 -7.14 7.34 7.08
C LYS A 60 -7.75 8.67 6.65
N LEU A 61 -6.96 9.75 6.64
CA LEU A 61 -7.37 11.05 6.11
C LEU A 61 -7.57 10.97 4.59
N ILE A 62 -6.64 10.38 3.84
CA ILE A 62 -6.75 10.18 2.39
C ILE A 62 -7.97 9.31 2.04
N LEU A 63 -8.30 8.32 2.87
CA LEU A 63 -9.51 7.51 2.73
C LEU A 63 -10.80 8.26 3.11
N GLY A 64 -10.69 9.47 3.66
CA GLY A 64 -11.84 10.22 4.17
C GLY A 64 -12.49 9.59 5.41
N LEU A 65 -11.80 8.69 6.11
CA LEU A 65 -12.23 8.11 7.39
C LEU A 65 -12.03 9.07 8.56
N LEU A 66 -11.15 10.05 8.38
CA LEU A 66 -10.88 11.15 9.31
C LEU A 66 -10.99 12.47 8.53
N THR A 67 -11.30 13.56 9.26
CA THR A 67 -11.37 14.91 8.71
C THR A 67 -10.24 15.75 9.32
N PRO A 68 -9.42 16.46 8.54
CA PRO A 68 -8.38 17.33 9.07
C PRO A 68 -8.99 18.47 9.89
N GLN A 69 -8.24 18.95 10.88
CA GLN A 69 -8.66 20.11 11.69
C GLN A 69 -8.35 21.43 10.98
N ARG A 70 -7.27 21.45 10.18
CA ARG A 70 -6.84 22.58 9.36
C ARG A 70 -6.22 22.08 8.05
N GLY A 71 -6.05 22.98 7.10
CA GLY A 71 -5.46 22.70 5.81
C GLY A 71 -6.44 22.12 4.80
N GLU A 72 -5.92 21.69 3.66
CA GLU A 72 -6.69 21.17 2.56
C GLU A 72 -6.21 19.76 2.18
N LEU A 73 -7.17 18.87 1.91
CA LEU A 73 -6.90 17.54 1.35
C LEU A 73 -7.83 17.28 0.18
N ARG A 74 -7.25 17.02 -0.99
CA ARG A 74 -7.94 16.62 -2.20
C ARG A 74 -7.43 15.27 -2.69
N VAL A 75 -8.35 14.44 -3.12
CA VAL A 75 -8.06 13.14 -3.76
C VAL A 75 -8.81 13.10 -5.07
N LEU A 76 -8.09 12.89 -6.18
CA LEU A 76 -8.66 12.96 -7.53
C LEU A 76 -9.43 14.29 -7.78
N GLY A 77 -8.92 15.39 -7.20
CA GLY A 77 -9.53 16.72 -7.29
C GLY A 77 -10.73 16.97 -6.37
N HIS A 78 -11.20 15.97 -5.62
CA HIS A 78 -12.41 16.03 -4.79
C HIS A 78 -12.08 15.88 -3.28
N PRO A 79 -13.00 16.22 -2.37
CA PRO A 79 -12.91 15.81 -0.98
C PRO A 79 -12.80 14.28 -0.88
N PRO A 80 -11.98 13.72 0.02
CA PRO A 80 -11.76 12.27 0.11
C PRO A 80 -13.05 11.46 0.28
N ALA A 81 -14.02 11.97 1.04
CA ALA A 81 -15.28 11.31 1.29
C ALA A 81 -16.10 11.01 0.01
N ASP A 82 -15.96 11.85 -1.01
CA ASP A 82 -16.75 11.78 -2.24
C ASP A 82 -16.20 10.74 -3.22
N VAL A 83 -14.94 10.33 -3.04
CA VAL A 83 -14.22 9.44 -3.97
C VAL A 83 -13.82 8.11 -3.36
N ARG A 84 -14.34 7.75 -2.18
CA ARG A 84 -13.97 6.51 -1.46
C ARG A 84 -14.06 5.25 -2.31
N LEU A 85 -15.06 5.15 -3.19
CA LEU A 85 -15.24 3.99 -4.06
C LEU A 85 -14.17 3.87 -5.16
N ARG A 86 -13.42 4.95 -5.42
CA ARG A 86 -12.28 4.97 -6.34
C ARG A 86 -10.95 4.67 -5.64
N LEU A 87 -10.97 4.42 -4.31
CA LEU A 87 -9.82 4.10 -3.48
C LEU A 87 -9.89 2.64 -3.06
N GLY A 88 -8.80 1.91 -3.28
CA GLY A 88 -8.61 0.56 -2.75
C GLY A 88 -7.74 0.61 -1.50
N TYR A 89 -8.20 0.03 -0.40
CA TYR A 89 -7.44 -0.01 0.84
C TYR A 89 -7.19 -1.43 1.31
N VAL A 90 -5.94 -1.69 1.65
CA VAL A 90 -5.48 -2.93 2.26
C VAL A 90 -4.89 -2.59 3.63
N PRO A 91 -5.56 -2.93 4.74
CA PRO A 91 -5.06 -2.66 6.08
C PRO A 91 -3.93 -3.62 6.46
N GLN A 92 -3.09 -3.22 7.41
CA GLN A 92 -2.01 -4.03 7.98
C GLN A 92 -2.53 -5.35 8.55
N TYR A 93 -3.67 -5.32 9.23
CA TYR A 93 -4.33 -6.49 9.80
C TYR A 93 -5.75 -6.60 9.27
N ALA A 94 -6.05 -7.70 8.61
CA ALA A 94 -7.42 -8.09 8.28
C ALA A 94 -7.86 -9.19 9.24
N TYR A 95 -8.63 -8.79 10.25
CA TYR A 95 -9.24 -9.76 11.16
C TYR A 95 -10.28 -10.59 10.42
N TYR A 96 -10.19 -11.89 10.54
CA TYR A 96 -11.19 -12.83 10.04
C TYR A 96 -11.35 -13.97 11.05
N ASP A 97 -12.55 -14.51 11.16
CA ASP A 97 -12.81 -15.71 11.93
C ASP A 97 -12.46 -16.94 11.05
N PRO A 98 -11.48 -17.79 11.45
CA PRO A 98 -11.14 -18.99 10.69
C PRO A 98 -12.30 -19.97 10.56
N LEU A 99 -13.30 -19.92 11.45
CA LEU A 99 -14.50 -20.76 11.40
C LEU A 99 -15.52 -20.27 10.37
N CYS A 100 -15.42 -19.00 9.93
CA CYS A 100 -16.31 -18.44 8.92
C CYS A 100 -16.07 -19.13 7.57
N PRO A 101 -17.10 -19.78 6.95
CA PRO A 101 -16.93 -20.58 5.73
C PRO A 101 -16.92 -19.71 4.47
N VAL A 102 -16.20 -18.57 4.46
CA VAL A 102 -16.09 -17.70 3.30
C VAL A 102 -15.02 -18.21 2.32
N THR A 103 -15.33 -18.16 1.04
CA THR A 103 -14.37 -18.47 -0.03
C THR A 103 -13.51 -17.27 -0.39
N VAL A 104 -12.40 -17.52 -1.08
CA VAL A 104 -11.54 -16.49 -1.65
C VAL A 104 -12.34 -15.53 -2.54
N LEU A 105 -13.25 -16.07 -3.37
CA LEU A 105 -14.13 -15.25 -4.22
C LEU A 105 -15.07 -14.38 -3.40
N ASP A 106 -15.63 -14.89 -2.30
CA ASP A 106 -16.53 -14.12 -1.44
C ASP A 106 -15.81 -12.93 -0.81
N VAL A 107 -14.57 -13.13 -0.34
CA VAL A 107 -13.73 -12.06 0.20
C VAL A 107 -13.49 -10.97 -0.86
N VAL A 108 -13.19 -11.34 -2.11
CA VAL A 108 -12.97 -10.35 -3.17
C VAL A 108 -14.25 -9.64 -3.57
N LEU A 109 -15.39 -10.33 -3.57
CA LEU A 109 -16.70 -9.75 -3.82
C LEU A 109 -17.08 -8.68 -2.78
N MET A 110 -16.58 -8.78 -1.53
CA MET A 110 -16.77 -7.71 -0.53
C MET A 110 -16.23 -6.35 -0.99
N GLY A 111 -15.22 -6.33 -1.90
CA GLY A 111 -14.74 -5.10 -2.53
C GLY A 111 -15.77 -4.41 -3.44
N ARG A 112 -16.86 -5.09 -3.79
CA ARG A 112 -17.97 -4.55 -4.59
C ARG A 112 -19.15 -4.02 -3.73
N LEU A 113 -19.09 -4.21 -2.40
CA LEU A 113 -20.07 -3.65 -1.48
C LEU A 113 -20.07 -2.12 -1.61
N GLY A 114 -21.18 -1.49 -1.57
CA GLY A 114 -21.31 -0.03 -1.76
C GLY A 114 -21.49 0.42 -3.21
N MET A 115 -21.20 -0.43 -4.20
CA MET A 115 -21.53 -0.17 -5.60
C MET A 115 -22.95 -0.61 -5.98
N GLN A 116 -23.62 -1.33 -5.09
CA GLN A 116 -24.97 -1.86 -5.29
C GLN A 116 -25.89 -1.46 -4.14
N PRO A 117 -27.09 -0.91 -4.42
CA PRO A 117 -28.00 -0.42 -3.39
C PRO A 117 -28.63 -1.53 -2.53
N LEU A 118 -28.63 -2.80 -2.97
CA LEU A 118 -29.37 -3.90 -2.33
C LEU A 118 -28.51 -5.10 -1.89
N GLY A 119 -27.17 -4.99 -1.93
CA GLY A 119 -26.27 -6.06 -1.44
C GLY A 119 -26.23 -7.36 -2.25
N TRP A 120 -26.96 -7.48 -3.36
CA TRP A 120 -26.91 -8.66 -4.24
C TRP A 120 -25.83 -8.48 -5.31
N TYR A 121 -24.90 -9.43 -5.36
CA TYR A 121 -23.85 -9.44 -6.39
C TYR A 121 -24.41 -9.86 -7.75
N ARG A 122 -24.23 -9.00 -8.75
CA ARG A 122 -24.58 -9.26 -10.15
C ARG A 122 -23.49 -10.08 -10.87
N ALA A 123 -23.80 -10.61 -12.02
CA ALA A 123 -22.82 -11.30 -12.87
C ALA A 123 -21.61 -10.39 -13.20
N ALA A 124 -21.81 -9.07 -13.32
CA ALA A 124 -20.74 -8.09 -13.52
C ALA A 124 -19.78 -8.03 -12.33
N ASP A 125 -20.30 -8.08 -11.09
CA ASP A 125 -19.49 -8.06 -9.87
C ASP A 125 -18.63 -9.32 -9.75
N ARG A 126 -19.21 -10.49 -10.08
CA ARG A 126 -18.47 -11.76 -10.11
C ARG A 126 -17.37 -11.75 -11.18
N ARG A 127 -17.62 -11.14 -12.35
CA ARG A 127 -16.58 -10.96 -13.38
C ARG A 127 -15.47 -10.03 -12.90
N ALA A 128 -15.81 -8.89 -12.28
CA ALA A 128 -14.84 -7.95 -11.73
C ALA A 128 -13.98 -8.60 -10.63
N ALA A 129 -14.59 -9.36 -9.71
CA ALA A 129 -13.88 -10.10 -8.68
C ALA A 129 -12.93 -11.16 -9.25
N ARG A 130 -13.36 -11.93 -10.26
CA ARG A 130 -12.49 -12.92 -10.94
C ARG A 130 -11.33 -12.22 -11.68
N LYS A 131 -11.59 -11.10 -12.38
CA LYS A 131 -10.55 -10.30 -13.03
C LYS A 131 -9.52 -9.82 -12.01
N ALA A 132 -9.96 -9.34 -10.85
CA ALA A 132 -9.06 -8.91 -9.78
C ALA A 132 -8.23 -10.08 -9.21
N LEU A 133 -8.84 -11.26 -9.02
CA LEU A 133 -8.12 -12.49 -8.64
C LEU A 133 -7.08 -12.89 -9.68
N ALA A 134 -7.42 -12.83 -10.97
CA ALA A 134 -6.50 -13.14 -12.06
C ALA A 134 -5.29 -12.18 -12.07
N GLN A 135 -5.50 -10.86 -11.87
CA GLN A 135 -4.43 -9.87 -11.75
C GLN A 135 -3.46 -10.21 -10.60
N MET A 136 -3.97 -10.80 -9.51
CA MET A 136 -3.16 -11.23 -8.37
C MET A 136 -2.68 -12.68 -8.48
N LYS A 137 -2.92 -13.37 -9.60
CA LYS A 137 -2.60 -14.79 -9.87
C LYS A 137 -3.24 -15.75 -8.86
N MET A 138 -4.45 -15.40 -8.36
CA MET A 138 -5.18 -16.15 -7.33
C MET A 138 -6.49 -16.77 -7.84
N GLU A 139 -6.81 -16.71 -9.13
CA GLU A 139 -8.09 -17.17 -9.66
C GLU A 139 -8.34 -18.67 -9.44
N HIS A 140 -7.28 -19.48 -9.49
CA HIS A 140 -7.33 -20.92 -9.24
C HIS A 140 -7.75 -21.30 -7.80
N LEU A 141 -7.68 -20.35 -6.87
CA LEU A 141 -8.10 -20.52 -5.47
C LEU A 141 -9.50 -19.97 -5.19
N ALA A 142 -10.23 -19.47 -6.20
CA ALA A 142 -11.49 -18.74 -6.03
C ALA A 142 -12.53 -19.48 -5.16
N ALA A 143 -12.63 -20.80 -5.28
CA ALA A 143 -13.57 -21.63 -4.53
C ALA A 143 -12.99 -22.16 -3.19
N ARG A 144 -11.70 -21.92 -2.91
CA ARG A 144 -11.06 -22.39 -1.68
C ARG A 144 -11.48 -21.50 -0.51
N ARG A 145 -11.56 -22.08 0.70
CA ARG A 145 -11.82 -21.29 1.92
C ARG A 145 -10.66 -20.31 2.16
N PHE A 146 -10.99 -19.09 2.54
CA PHE A 146 -9.99 -18.05 2.82
C PHE A 146 -9.06 -18.42 3.97
N ALA A 147 -9.57 -19.18 4.96
CA ALA A 147 -8.78 -19.67 6.07
C ALA A 147 -7.69 -20.68 5.67
N ASP A 148 -7.89 -21.41 4.56
CA ASP A 148 -7.04 -22.54 4.15
C ASP A 148 -5.91 -22.15 3.19
N ILE A 149 -5.69 -20.86 2.94
CA ILE A 149 -4.63 -20.36 2.09
C ILE A 149 -3.48 -19.74 2.92
N SER A 150 -2.27 -19.68 2.34
CA SER A 150 -1.08 -19.12 3.02
C SER A 150 -1.20 -17.63 3.31
N GLY A 151 -0.35 -17.08 4.20
CA GLY A 151 -0.30 -15.65 4.51
C GLY A 151 -0.09 -14.78 3.29
N GLY A 152 0.89 -15.12 2.44
CA GLY A 152 1.15 -14.39 1.18
C GLY A 152 -0.01 -14.50 0.18
N GLN A 153 -0.68 -15.66 0.11
CA GLN A 153 -1.89 -15.80 -0.70
C GLN A 153 -3.05 -14.96 -0.16
N ARG A 154 -3.24 -14.93 1.17
CA ARG A 154 -4.24 -14.05 1.81
C ARG A 154 -3.99 -12.59 1.48
N GLN A 155 -2.74 -12.14 1.56
CA GLN A 155 -2.36 -10.77 1.22
C GLN A 155 -2.74 -10.42 -0.23
N ARG A 156 -2.44 -11.31 -1.18
CA ARG A 156 -2.85 -11.10 -2.59
C ARG A 156 -4.36 -11.07 -2.77
N VAL A 157 -5.11 -11.88 -2.04
CA VAL A 157 -6.58 -11.87 -2.07
C VAL A 157 -7.13 -10.56 -1.50
N LEU A 158 -6.53 -10.00 -0.44
CA LEU A 158 -6.93 -8.70 0.10
C LEU A 158 -6.65 -7.56 -0.88
N ILE A 159 -5.55 -7.63 -1.63
CA ILE A 159 -5.28 -6.68 -2.72
C ILE A 159 -6.28 -6.87 -3.85
N ALA A 160 -6.60 -8.12 -4.24
CA ALA A 160 -7.64 -8.39 -5.23
C ALA A 160 -9.01 -7.82 -4.80
N ARG A 161 -9.35 -7.89 -3.51
CA ARG A 161 -10.54 -7.23 -2.96
C ARG A 161 -10.51 -5.72 -3.18
N ALA A 162 -9.38 -5.07 -2.91
CA ALA A 162 -9.22 -3.64 -3.16
C ALA A 162 -9.28 -3.28 -4.65
N LEU A 163 -8.80 -4.16 -5.53
CA LEU A 163 -8.87 -3.98 -6.99
C LEU A 163 -10.28 -4.18 -7.55
N ALA A 164 -11.11 -5.00 -6.90
CA ALA A 164 -12.45 -5.32 -7.40
C ALA A 164 -13.37 -4.11 -7.45
N SER A 165 -13.09 -3.02 -6.71
CA SER A 165 -13.81 -1.74 -6.79
C SER A 165 -13.42 -0.87 -8.00
N ASP A 166 -12.55 -1.34 -8.89
CA ASP A 166 -11.95 -0.55 -9.97
C ASP A 166 -11.20 0.69 -9.46
N ALA A 167 -10.55 0.55 -8.30
CA ALA A 167 -9.82 1.62 -7.64
C ALA A 167 -8.73 2.22 -8.54
N GLU A 168 -8.63 3.54 -8.57
CA GLU A 168 -7.60 4.31 -9.28
C GLU A 168 -6.36 4.52 -8.43
N ILE A 169 -6.54 4.54 -7.10
CA ILE A 169 -5.47 4.66 -6.12
C ILE A 169 -5.54 3.46 -5.18
N LEU A 170 -4.42 2.77 -5.00
CA LEU A 170 -4.26 1.69 -4.02
C LEU A 170 -3.45 2.21 -2.83
N LEU A 171 -4.01 2.07 -1.65
CA LEU A 171 -3.39 2.40 -0.36
C LEU A 171 -3.15 1.10 0.40
N LEU A 172 -1.89 0.75 0.65
CA LEU A 172 -1.52 -0.49 1.32
C LEU A 172 -0.77 -0.13 2.62
N ASP A 173 -1.29 -0.60 3.74
CA ASP A 173 -0.69 -0.38 5.06
C ASP A 173 0.07 -1.66 5.47
N GLU A 174 1.41 -1.61 5.43
CA GLU A 174 2.34 -2.71 5.71
C GLU A 174 1.98 -4.04 5.02
N PRO A 175 1.88 -4.07 3.68
CA PRO A 175 1.35 -5.23 2.96
C PRO A 175 2.26 -6.46 3.01
N THR A 176 3.49 -6.32 3.48
CA THR A 176 4.47 -7.41 3.57
C THR A 176 4.68 -7.92 5.00
N ALA A 177 3.98 -7.34 5.98
CA ALA A 177 4.03 -7.85 7.35
C ALA A 177 3.57 -9.32 7.40
N ASN A 178 4.42 -10.19 7.97
CA ASN A 178 4.15 -11.63 8.16
C ASN A 178 4.10 -12.48 6.87
N ILE A 179 4.77 -12.09 5.79
CA ILE A 179 5.00 -12.93 4.63
C ILE A 179 6.48 -13.22 4.44
N ASP A 180 6.81 -14.33 3.80
CA ASP A 180 8.19 -14.70 3.49
C ASP A 180 8.77 -13.84 2.35
N ILE A 181 10.11 -13.81 2.26
CA ILE A 181 10.85 -12.96 1.29
C ILE A 181 10.45 -13.26 -0.17
N GLN A 182 10.20 -14.53 -0.54
CA GLN A 182 9.82 -14.88 -1.92
C GLN A 182 8.41 -14.37 -2.24
N SER A 183 7.49 -14.49 -1.29
CA SER A 183 6.13 -13.95 -1.39
C SER A 183 6.15 -12.43 -1.51
N GLU A 184 7.02 -11.75 -0.77
CA GLU A 184 7.21 -10.32 -0.81
C GLU A 184 7.71 -9.84 -2.18
N GLN A 185 8.80 -10.41 -2.69
CA GLN A 185 9.33 -10.09 -4.02
C GLN A 185 8.27 -10.28 -5.12
N SER A 186 7.55 -11.40 -5.05
CA SER A 186 6.48 -11.69 -5.98
C SER A 186 5.31 -10.70 -5.87
N LEU A 187 5.01 -10.22 -4.67
CA LEU A 187 4.00 -9.18 -4.45
C LEU A 187 4.41 -7.85 -5.07
N PHE A 188 5.64 -7.39 -4.84
CA PHE A 188 6.13 -6.15 -5.45
C PHE A 188 6.18 -6.22 -6.98
N ALA A 189 6.51 -7.37 -7.58
CA ALA A 189 6.43 -7.56 -9.02
C ALA A 189 4.99 -7.35 -9.53
N LEU A 190 3.97 -7.87 -8.83
CA LEU A 190 2.55 -7.64 -9.16
C LEU A 190 2.15 -6.17 -8.97
N LEU A 191 2.60 -5.51 -7.88
CA LEU A 191 2.35 -4.09 -7.67
C LEU A 191 2.96 -3.23 -8.78
N LYS A 192 4.15 -3.58 -9.29
CA LYS A 192 4.78 -2.91 -10.42
C LYS A 192 3.95 -3.00 -11.70
N GLU A 193 3.34 -4.15 -11.95
CA GLU A 193 2.41 -4.30 -13.08
C GLU A 193 1.15 -3.44 -12.90
N LEU A 194 0.59 -3.42 -11.68
CA LEU A 194 -0.59 -2.61 -11.36
C LEU A 194 -0.31 -1.10 -11.44
N ASN A 195 0.90 -0.65 -11.10
CA ASN A 195 1.28 0.75 -11.14
C ASN A 195 1.24 1.36 -12.56
N ARG A 196 1.29 0.55 -13.61
CA ARG A 196 1.13 1.02 -14.99
C ARG A 196 -0.23 1.70 -15.25
N THR A 197 -1.22 1.40 -14.43
CA THR A 197 -2.60 1.89 -14.60
C THR A 197 -3.20 2.50 -13.34
N ARG A 198 -2.48 2.49 -12.21
CA ARG A 198 -2.97 2.95 -10.91
C ARG A 198 -1.87 3.63 -10.12
N THR A 199 -2.25 4.62 -9.32
CA THR A 199 -1.37 5.22 -8.31
C THR A 199 -1.26 4.27 -7.12
N ILE A 200 -0.04 4.05 -6.61
CA ILE A 200 0.21 3.13 -5.50
C ILE A 200 0.91 3.86 -4.36
N VAL A 201 0.31 3.79 -3.18
CA VAL A 201 0.86 4.31 -1.92
C VAL A 201 1.02 3.15 -0.96
N VAL A 202 2.23 2.89 -0.51
CA VAL A 202 2.53 1.82 0.44
C VAL A 202 3.13 2.40 1.70
N VAL A 203 2.58 2.05 2.85
CA VAL A 203 3.25 2.26 4.14
C VAL A 203 4.11 1.03 4.42
N THR A 204 5.38 1.23 4.71
CA THR A 204 6.28 0.17 5.18
C THR A 204 7.35 0.74 6.11
N HIS A 205 7.90 -0.11 6.94
CA HIS A 205 9.09 0.19 7.74
C HIS A 205 10.37 -0.39 7.10
N ASP A 206 10.25 -1.22 6.07
CA ASP A 206 11.37 -1.80 5.34
C ASP A 206 11.73 -0.96 4.11
N ILE A 207 12.81 -0.17 4.26
CA ILE A 207 13.32 0.72 3.22
C ILE A 207 14.18 -0.06 2.20
N GLY A 208 14.72 -1.22 2.58
CA GLY A 208 15.59 -2.01 1.71
C GLY A 208 14.90 -2.45 0.42
N PHE A 209 13.64 -2.88 0.50
CA PHE A 209 12.81 -3.19 -0.65
C PHE A 209 12.21 -1.96 -1.35
N ALA A 210 12.04 -0.85 -0.61
CA ALA A 210 11.47 0.38 -1.16
C ALA A 210 12.26 0.89 -2.37
N SER A 211 13.59 0.74 -2.36
CA SER A 211 14.49 1.28 -3.39
C SER A 211 14.30 0.66 -4.79
N SER A 212 13.77 -0.55 -4.88
CA SER A 212 13.66 -1.27 -6.17
C SER A 212 12.33 -1.05 -6.90
N PHE A 213 11.28 -0.62 -6.17
CA PHE A 213 9.94 -0.49 -6.71
C PHE A 213 9.44 0.95 -6.75
N PHE A 214 9.70 1.73 -5.68
CA PHE A 214 9.14 3.07 -5.56
C PHE A 214 9.99 4.12 -6.28
N GLN A 215 9.33 5.13 -6.82
CA GLN A 215 9.97 6.30 -7.42
C GLN A 215 10.31 7.35 -6.36
N ARG A 216 9.48 7.44 -5.32
CA ARG A 216 9.57 8.46 -4.26
C ARG A 216 9.32 7.84 -2.89
N VAL A 217 9.92 8.46 -1.88
CA VAL A 217 9.69 8.14 -0.47
C VAL A 217 9.20 9.40 0.23
N ALA A 218 8.14 9.28 1.01
CA ALA A 218 7.66 10.30 1.91
C ALA A 218 7.93 9.88 3.35
N CYS A 219 8.76 10.65 4.01
CA CYS A 219 9.17 10.48 5.39
C CYS A 219 8.14 11.13 6.31
N VAL A 220 7.41 10.33 7.08
CA VAL A 220 6.31 10.78 7.92
C VAL A 220 6.70 10.70 9.40
N ASN A 221 6.92 11.85 10.02
CA ASN A 221 7.12 12.01 11.46
C ASN A 221 6.51 13.33 11.90
N ARG A 222 5.21 13.35 12.19
CA ARG A 222 4.34 14.52 12.39
C ARG A 222 4.29 15.44 11.17
N GLN A 223 5.40 15.68 10.53
CA GLN A 223 5.54 16.38 9.25
C GLN A 223 5.84 15.39 8.15
N VAL A 224 5.81 15.83 6.90
CA VAL A 224 6.13 14.98 5.74
C VAL A 224 7.19 15.66 4.90
N ALA A 225 8.31 14.94 4.69
CA ALA A 225 9.33 15.31 3.72
C ALA A 225 9.36 14.26 2.60
N THR A 226 9.40 14.69 1.35
CA THR A 226 9.39 13.78 0.19
C THR A 226 10.69 13.85 -0.56
N HIS A 227 11.28 12.68 -0.84
CA HIS A 227 12.55 12.54 -1.55
C HIS A 227 12.42 11.55 -2.71
N PRO A 228 13.13 11.74 -3.83
CA PRO A 228 13.38 10.67 -4.80
C PRO A 228 14.09 9.49 -4.12
N VAL A 229 13.71 8.26 -4.45
CA VAL A 229 14.36 7.07 -3.86
C VAL A 229 15.86 7.04 -4.13
N ALA A 230 16.30 7.53 -5.30
CA ALA A 230 17.72 7.60 -5.66
C ALA A 230 18.57 8.47 -4.72
N GLU A 231 17.96 9.39 -3.98
CA GLU A 231 18.65 10.31 -3.05
C GLU A 231 18.67 9.78 -1.60
N LEU A 232 18.01 8.66 -1.32
CA LEU A 232 18.02 8.06 0.01
C LEU A 232 19.43 7.57 0.36
N ASN A 233 19.99 8.19 1.39
CA ASN A 233 21.26 7.79 1.96
C ASN A 233 21.11 7.33 3.43
N GLY A 234 22.15 6.67 3.97
CA GLY A 234 22.12 6.14 5.33
C GLY A 234 21.87 7.22 6.41
N GLN A 235 22.35 8.46 6.18
CA GLN A 235 22.14 9.58 7.10
C GLN A 235 20.68 10.00 7.18
N MET A 236 19.98 10.13 6.04
CA MET A 236 18.55 10.45 6.00
C MET A 236 17.71 9.39 6.72
N ILE A 237 18.08 8.13 6.59
CA ILE A 237 17.40 7.01 7.27
C ILE A 237 17.65 7.10 8.79
N GLN A 238 18.87 7.43 9.19
CA GLN A 238 19.25 7.56 10.59
C GLN A 238 18.52 8.75 11.27
N GLU A 239 18.41 9.88 10.60
CA GLU A 239 17.65 11.05 11.06
C GLU A 239 16.15 10.74 11.21
N LEU A 240 15.59 9.92 10.32
CA LEU A 240 14.18 9.52 10.34
C LEU A 240 13.80 8.62 11.52
N TYR A 241 14.68 7.70 11.89
CA TYR A 241 14.40 6.69 12.90
C TYR A 241 15.02 7.02 14.27
N GLY A 242 15.85 8.09 14.36
CA GLY A 242 16.42 8.59 15.63
C GLY A 242 17.36 7.62 16.34
N GLY A 243 18.00 6.69 15.61
CA GLY A 243 18.90 5.69 16.18
C GLY A 243 19.83 5.05 15.13
N GLU A 244 20.82 4.27 15.59
CA GLU A 244 21.70 3.50 14.70
C GLU A 244 20.91 2.44 13.93
N VAL A 245 20.55 2.74 12.67
CA VAL A 245 20.02 1.76 11.72
C VAL A 245 21.19 1.27 10.88
N SER A 246 21.67 0.05 11.14
CA SER A 246 22.63 -0.61 10.25
C SER A 246 21.92 -1.04 8.97
N MET A 247 22.24 -0.40 7.86
CA MET A 247 21.85 -0.87 6.53
C MET A 247 22.63 -2.15 6.22
N ILE A 248 21.97 -3.29 6.27
CA ILE A 248 22.51 -4.53 5.67
C ILE A 248 22.28 -4.41 4.16
N ARG A 249 23.28 -3.93 3.42
CA ARG A 249 23.32 -4.05 1.96
C ARG A 249 23.51 -5.52 1.63
N HIS A 250 22.50 -6.18 1.17
CA HIS A 250 22.62 -7.46 0.48
C HIS A 250 23.06 -7.22 -0.96
N ASP A 251 24.32 -6.86 -1.16
CA ASP A 251 24.96 -6.90 -2.47
C ASP A 251 25.22 -8.38 -2.80
N HIS A 252 24.24 -9.06 -3.36
CA HIS A 252 24.41 -10.37 -3.97
C HIS A 252 25.11 -10.22 -5.33
N ASN A 253 26.42 -9.92 -5.32
CA ASN A 253 27.32 -10.22 -6.41
C ASN A 253 28.02 -11.55 -6.11
N CYS A 254 27.29 -12.65 -6.27
CA CYS A 254 27.92 -13.97 -6.40
C CYS A 254 28.34 -14.19 -7.85
N ALA A 255 29.39 -13.48 -8.29
CA ALA A 255 30.20 -13.90 -9.43
C ALA A 255 31.34 -14.77 -8.88
N GLY A 256 31.22 -16.06 -9.11
CA GLY A 256 32.12 -17.17 -8.87
C GLY A 256 33.49 -16.94 -8.22
N GLN A 257 33.69 -17.65 -7.09
CA GLN A 257 34.94 -18.44 -6.87
C GLN A 257 34.77 -19.22 -5.55
N HIS A 258 35.05 -20.51 -5.64
CA HIS A 258 35.26 -21.53 -4.61
C HIS A 258 35.41 -21.07 -3.15
N CYS A 259 34.42 -21.35 -2.29
CA CYS A 259 34.63 -21.51 -0.85
C CYS A 259 35.15 -22.93 -0.56
N ARG A 260 36.41 -23.04 -0.19
CA ARG A 260 36.94 -24.24 0.48
C ARG A 260 36.53 -24.19 1.96
N PRO A 261 36.15 -25.31 2.57
CA PRO A 261 35.93 -25.35 4.02
C PRO A 261 37.27 -25.35 4.74
N GLY A 262 37.51 -24.31 5.53
CA GLY A 262 38.69 -24.18 6.37
C GLY A 262 38.54 -24.98 7.66
N GLU A 263 39.55 -25.78 7.94
CA GLU A 263 39.76 -26.66 9.08
C GLU A 263 39.68 -25.93 10.43
N ASN A 264 39.00 -26.62 11.34
CA ASN A 264 38.99 -26.38 12.77
C ASN A 264 40.38 -26.74 13.36
N ARG A 265 41.12 -25.80 13.96
CA ARG A 265 42.18 -26.10 14.94
C ARG A 265 41.94 -25.23 16.18
N GLY A 266 41.69 -25.94 17.27
CA GLY A 266 41.58 -25.41 18.59
C GLY A 266 42.90 -24.88 19.18
N VAL A 267 42.76 -23.98 20.09
CA VAL A 267 43.33 -23.99 21.47
C VAL A 267 42.41 -23.05 22.28
#